data_89a94b82e25fa25d97f2d976be365a63
#
_entry.id   89a94b82e25fa25d97f2d976be365a63
#
_cell.length_a   1.000
_cell.length_b   1.000
_cell.length_c   1.000
_cell.angle_alpha   90.00
_cell.angle_beta   90.00
_cell.angle_gamma   90.00
#
_symmetry.space_group_name_H-M   'P 1'
#
loop_
_entity.id
_entity.type
_entity.pdbx_description
1 polymer ?
#
loop_
_entity_poly.entity_id
_entity_poly.type
_entity_poly.pdbx_seq_one_letter_code
_entity_poly.pdbx_strand_id
1 'polypeptide(L)'
;MIYDFDFLIEKLNYLDEETSPKWGKMNSFQMIIHCNNFIEVSLGNHKISLWTRLSGRLFGKVFLKYLKSLNFDIDRYPKNSKTLKEFKSSNTEETFLNQKNRLTKNLIIVKELKTHYTFHELYGNIETTLFKKLVHFHTSYHFNQFGIL
;
A
#
# COMPACT_ATOMS: atom_id res chain seq x y z
N MET A 1 8.77 17.56 1.50
CA MET A 1 7.35 17.18 1.26
C MET A 1 6.97 16.23 2.37
N ILE A 2 6.08 16.63 3.25
CA ILE A 2 5.57 15.83 4.37
C ILE A 2 4.45 14.98 3.78
N TYR A 3 4.56 13.64 3.86
CA TYR A 3 3.48 12.74 3.46
C TYR A 3 2.43 12.79 4.56
N ASP A 4 1.23 13.22 4.21
CA ASP A 4 0.14 13.44 5.16
C ASP A 4 -0.61 12.13 5.42
N PHE A 5 -0.05 11.33 6.34
CA PHE A 5 -0.68 10.09 6.79
C PHE A 5 -1.93 10.37 7.65
N ASP A 6 -1.98 11.50 8.36
CA ASP A 6 -3.15 11.87 9.16
C ASP A 6 -4.35 12.12 8.25
N PHE A 7 -4.12 12.78 7.11
CA PHE A 7 -5.13 12.94 6.07
C PHE A 7 -5.64 11.59 5.56
N LEU A 8 -4.75 10.61 5.26
CA LEU A 8 -5.18 9.28 4.83
C LEU A 8 -6.00 8.56 5.92
N ILE A 9 -5.59 8.66 7.18
CA ILE A 9 -6.32 8.06 8.30
C ILE A 9 -7.70 8.71 8.45
N GLU A 10 -7.80 10.03 8.31
CA GLU A 10 -9.09 10.74 8.28
C GLU A 10 -9.96 10.23 7.13
N LYS A 11 -9.42 10.17 5.91
CA LYS A 11 -10.15 9.71 4.72
C LYS A 11 -10.65 8.28 4.84
N LEU A 12 -9.91 7.42 5.51
CA LEU A 12 -10.34 6.05 5.77
C LEU A 12 -11.67 5.97 6.54
N ASN A 13 -12.02 6.99 7.33
CA ASN A 13 -13.29 7.02 8.05
C ASN A 13 -14.51 7.07 7.10
N TYR A 14 -14.35 7.62 5.90
CA TYR A 14 -15.42 7.70 4.89
C TYR A 14 -15.59 6.40 4.09
N LEU A 15 -14.76 5.39 4.33
CA LEU A 15 -14.90 4.09 3.67
C LEU A 15 -15.82 3.19 4.46
N ASP A 16 -16.87 2.72 3.80
CA ASP A 16 -17.81 1.73 4.32
C ASP A 16 -17.67 0.39 3.58
N GLU A 17 -18.20 -0.69 4.15
CA GLU A 17 -18.15 -2.01 3.55
C GLU A 17 -18.86 -2.05 2.20
N GLU A 18 -19.93 -1.28 2.04
CA GLU A 18 -20.72 -1.15 0.82
C GLU A 18 -20.14 -0.15 -0.20
N THR A 19 -19.05 0.54 0.13
CA THR A 19 -18.44 1.48 -0.79
C THR A 19 -17.97 0.77 -2.05
N SER A 20 -18.49 1.18 -3.20
CA SER A 20 -18.13 0.61 -4.50
C SER A 20 -16.93 1.34 -5.12
N PRO A 21 -16.04 0.62 -5.82
CA PRO A 21 -14.91 1.25 -6.50
C PRO A 21 -15.36 2.00 -7.76
N LYS A 22 -14.70 3.10 -8.08
CA LYS A 22 -14.85 3.82 -9.36
C LYS A 22 -14.30 3.02 -10.56
N TRP A 23 -13.36 2.10 -10.31
CA TRP A 23 -12.79 1.18 -11.28
C TRP A 23 -12.19 -0.06 -10.59
N GLY A 24 -11.96 -1.13 -11.36
CA GLY A 24 -11.38 -2.36 -10.84
C GLY A 24 -12.42 -3.36 -10.35
N LYS A 25 -11.94 -4.43 -9.71
CA LYS A 25 -12.78 -5.58 -9.31
C LYS A 25 -12.81 -5.83 -7.80
N MET A 26 -11.94 -5.19 -7.02
CA MET A 26 -11.94 -5.34 -5.57
C MET A 26 -13.14 -4.61 -4.97
N ASN A 27 -13.79 -5.22 -3.98
CA ASN A 27 -14.69 -4.49 -3.09
C ASN A 27 -13.87 -3.75 -2.00
N SER A 28 -14.54 -2.95 -1.18
CA SER A 28 -13.92 -2.15 -0.12
C SER A 28 -13.15 -3.00 0.88
N PHE A 29 -13.69 -4.13 1.30
CA PHE A 29 -13.04 -5.06 2.22
C PHE A 29 -11.75 -5.65 1.63
N GLN A 30 -11.80 -6.10 0.37
CA GLN A 30 -10.63 -6.60 -0.34
C GLN A 30 -9.55 -5.53 -0.50
N MET A 31 -9.93 -4.28 -0.73
CA MET A 31 -9.00 -3.16 -0.85
C MET A 31 -8.28 -2.88 0.47
N ILE A 32 -9.00 -2.89 1.60
CA ILE A 32 -8.35 -2.69 2.92
C ILE A 32 -7.34 -3.82 3.20
N ILE A 33 -7.71 -5.08 2.95
CA ILE A 33 -6.81 -6.22 3.10
C ILE A 33 -5.58 -6.06 2.19
N HIS A 34 -5.79 -5.64 0.94
CA HIS A 34 -4.70 -5.40 -0.01
C HIS A 34 -3.73 -4.32 0.48
N CYS A 35 -4.23 -3.21 1.01
CA CYS A 35 -3.40 -2.14 1.58
C CYS A 35 -2.65 -2.62 2.83
N ASN A 36 -3.30 -3.39 3.71
CA ASN A 36 -2.65 -4.00 4.86
C ASN A 36 -1.52 -4.94 4.43
N ASN A 37 -1.80 -5.87 3.52
CA ASN A 37 -0.80 -6.82 3.01
C ASN A 37 0.39 -6.10 2.37
N PHE A 38 0.14 -5.03 1.61
CA PHE A 38 1.22 -4.23 1.03
C PHE A 38 2.16 -3.65 2.10
N ILE A 39 1.61 -3.04 3.15
CA ILE A 39 2.41 -2.45 4.23
C ILE A 39 3.14 -3.53 5.02
N GLU A 40 2.46 -4.62 5.38
CA GLU A 40 3.02 -5.70 6.19
C GLU A 40 4.11 -6.50 5.47
N VAL A 41 3.93 -6.81 4.20
CA VAL A 41 4.99 -7.38 3.36
C VAL A 41 6.17 -6.41 3.28
N SER A 42 5.88 -5.13 3.09
CA SER A 42 6.93 -4.11 2.99
C SER A 42 7.76 -3.99 4.27
N LEU A 43 7.13 -4.14 5.43
CA LEU A 43 7.79 -4.12 6.75
C LEU A 43 8.41 -5.48 7.16
N GLY A 44 8.25 -6.52 6.34
CA GLY A 44 8.74 -7.87 6.65
C GLY A 44 7.87 -8.64 7.66
N ASN A 45 6.68 -8.14 7.98
CA ASN A 45 5.74 -8.77 8.91
C ASN A 45 4.93 -9.90 8.25
N HIS A 46 5.03 -10.03 6.94
CA HIS A 46 4.36 -11.08 6.17
C HIS A 46 5.38 -11.80 5.27
N LYS A 47 5.42 -13.13 5.36
CA LYS A 47 6.37 -13.93 4.56
C LYS A 47 5.98 -13.90 3.08
N ILE A 48 6.98 -13.64 2.23
CA ILE A 48 6.85 -13.76 0.78
C ILE A 48 7.70 -14.91 0.27
N SER A 49 7.35 -15.44 -0.91
CA SER A 49 8.12 -16.51 -1.52
C SER A 49 9.53 -16.01 -1.89
N LEU A 50 10.52 -16.92 -1.87
CA LEU A 50 11.89 -16.59 -2.29
C LEU A 50 11.92 -16.05 -3.73
N TRP A 51 11.12 -16.60 -4.62
CA TRP A 51 11.01 -16.15 -6.00
C TRP A 51 10.44 -14.73 -6.11
N THR A 52 9.41 -14.40 -5.34
CA THR A 52 8.85 -13.04 -5.27
C THR A 52 9.90 -12.06 -4.75
N ARG A 53 10.68 -12.45 -3.73
CA ARG A 53 11.76 -11.61 -3.18
C ARG A 53 12.87 -11.37 -4.21
N LEU A 54 13.32 -12.39 -4.91
CA LEU A 54 14.36 -12.27 -5.93
C LEU A 54 13.89 -11.43 -7.12
N SER A 55 12.70 -11.69 -7.63
CA SER A 55 12.12 -10.90 -8.74
C SER A 55 11.88 -9.45 -8.32
N GLY A 56 11.42 -9.21 -7.10
CA GLY A 56 11.25 -7.87 -6.55
C GLY A 56 12.57 -7.10 -6.48
N ARG A 57 13.65 -7.73 -6.04
CA ARG A 57 14.99 -7.10 -6.02
C ARG A 57 15.54 -6.82 -7.42
N LEU A 58 15.25 -7.68 -8.39
CA LEU A 58 15.69 -7.50 -9.77
C LEU A 58 14.91 -6.40 -10.48
N PHE A 59 13.57 -6.47 -10.42
CA PHE A 59 12.68 -5.55 -11.14
C PHE A 59 12.24 -4.34 -10.32
N GLY A 60 12.36 -4.39 -9.00
CA GLY A 60 11.92 -3.34 -8.10
C GLY A 60 12.58 -1.99 -8.37
N LYS A 61 13.89 -1.99 -8.72
CA LYS A 61 14.60 -0.75 -9.10
C LYS A 61 14.03 -0.12 -10.37
N VAL A 62 13.63 -0.94 -11.33
CA VAL A 62 13.00 -0.47 -12.59
C VAL A 62 11.63 0.12 -12.28
N PHE A 63 10.85 -0.57 -11.45
CA PHE A 63 9.55 -0.07 -11.00
C PHE A 63 9.66 1.24 -10.21
N LEU A 64 10.64 1.36 -9.32
CA LEU A 64 10.90 2.63 -8.61
C LEU A 64 11.29 3.76 -9.55
N LYS A 65 12.10 3.50 -10.58
CA LYS A 65 12.41 4.49 -11.62
C LYS A 65 11.15 4.92 -12.37
N TYR A 66 10.29 3.97 -12.70
CA TYR A 66 9.00 4.24 -13.32
C TYR A 66 8.12 5.12 -12.44
N LEU A 67 7.94 4.80 -11.14
CA LEU A 67 7.18 5.66 -10.23
C LEU A 67 7.77 7.05 -10.08
N LYS A 68 9.11 7.17 -10.05
CA LYS A 68 9.80 8.46 -10.04
C LYS A 68 9.54 9.27 -11.32
N SER A 69 9.50 8.64 -12.49
CA SER A 69 9.17 9.30 -13.76
C SER A 69 7.74 9.82 -13.82
N LEU A 70 6.82 9.16 -13.11
CA LEU A 70 5.45 9.63 -12.90
C LEU A 70 5.36 10.70 -11.80
N ASN A 71 6.46 11.00 -11.11
CA ASN A 71 6.51 11.87 -9.93
C ASN A 71 5.64 11.39 -8.76
N PHE A 72 5.33 10.06 -8.69
CA PHE A 72 4.37 9.46 -7.77
C PHE A 72 2.97 10.10 -7.86
N ASP A 73 2.60 10.51 -9.04
CA ASP A 73 1.27 11.05 -9.33
C ASP A 73 0.30 9.88 -9.56
N ILE A 74 -0.74 9.80 -8.72
CA ILE A 74 -1.75 8.72 -8.76
C ILE A 74 -2.62 8.80 -10.00
N ASP A 75 -2.83 9.99 -10.57
CA ASP A 75 -3.66 10.19 -11.75
C ASP A 75 -2.95 9.74 -13.03
N ARG A 76 -1.61 9.75 -13.00
CA ARG A 76 -0.76 9.26 -14.10
C ARG A 76 -0.47 7.77 -14.03
N TYR A 77 -0.77 7.13 -12.90
CA TYR A 77 -0.54 5.69 -12.74
C TYR A 77 -1.67 4.89 -13.41
N PRO A 78 -1.35 3.84 -14.19
CA PRO A 78 -2.37 3.11 -14.96
C PRO A 78 -3.36 2.40 -14.04
N LYS A 79 -4.65 2.56 -14.36
CA LYS A 79 -5.73 1.82 -13.70
C LYS A 79 -5.64 0.33 -14.04
N ASN A 80 -6.14 -0.52 -13.12
CA ASN A 80 -6.15 -1.97 -13.27
C ASN A 80 -4.77 -2.63 -13.44
N SER A 81 -3.72 -2.02 -12.88
CA SER A 81 -2.39 -2.61 -12.84
C SER A 81 -2.39 -3.96 -12.13
N LYS A 82 -1.61 -4.92 -12.66
CA LYS A 82 -1.46 -6.23 -12.02
C LYS A 82 -0.75 -6.10 -10.68
N THR A 83 -1.24 -6.79 -9.66
CA THR A 83 -0.63 -6.86 -8.34
C THR A 83 0.02 -8.23 -8.09
N LEU A 84 0.99 -8.27 -7.18
CA LEU A 84 1.58 -9.52 -6.70
C LEU A 84 0.52 -10.33 -5.93
N LYS A 85 0.63 -11.65 -5.99
CA LYS A 85 -0.34 -12.52 -5.33
C LYS A 85 -0.32 -12.36 -3.80
N GLU A 86 0.85 -12.01 -3.24
CA GLU A 86 1.04 -11.77 -1.81
C GLU A 86 0.29 -10.54 -1.29
N PHE A 87 -0.05 -9.61 -2.17
CA PHE A 87 -0.87 -8.44 -1.82
C PHE A 87 -2.36 -8.66 -2.04
N LYS A 88 -2.76 -9.77 -2.69
CA LYS A 88 -4.18 -10.06 -2.90
C LYS A 88 -4.85 -10.34 -1.57
N SER A 89 -6.11 -9.94 -1.48
CA SER A 89 -6.95 -10.35 -0.36
C SER A 89 -7.07 -11.87 -0.33
N SER A 90 -6.79 -12.47 0.82
CA SER A 90 -7.14 -13.86 1.14
C SER A 90 -8.47 -13.89 1.87
N ASN A 91 -9.12 -15.05 1.87
CA ASN A 91 -10.24 -15.27 2.76
C ASN A 91 -9.77 -15.11 4.21
N THR A 92 -10.46 -14.30 4.98
CA THR A 92 -10.19 -14.04 6.39
C THR A 92 -11.52 -14.11 7.15
N GLU A 93 -11.46 -14.56 8.40
CA GLU A 93 -12.58 -14.51 9.33
C GLU A 93 -12.68 -13.15 10.04
N GLU A 94 -11.71 -12.24 9.80
CA GLU A 94 -11.73 -10.90 10.38
C GLU A 94 -12.83 -10.03 9.77
N THR A 95 -13.38 -9.14 10.58
CA THR A 95 -14.42 -8.20 10.15
C THR A 95 -13.82 -7.02 9.38
N PHE A 96 -14.66 -6.33 8.60
CA PHE A 96 -14.32 -5.07 7.93
C PHE A 96 -13.73 -4.04 8.91
N LEU A 97 -14.37 -3.88 10.08
CA LEU A 97 -13.92 -2.94 11.12
C LEU A 97 -12.53 -3.31 11.65
N ASN A 98 -12.26 -4.60 11.88
CA ASN A 98 -10.95 -5.05 12.34
C ASN A 98 -9.86 -4.75 11.31
N GLN A 99 -10.11 -4.99 10.03
CA GLN A 99 -9.19 -4.69 8.95
C GLN A 99 -8.98 -3.17 8.77
N LYS A 100 -10.03 -2.37 8.93
CA LYS A 100 -9.95 -0.91 8.91
C LYS A 100 -9.09 -0.37 10.06
N ASN A 101 -9.30 -0.86 11.27
CA ASN A 101 -8.47 -0.52 12.43
C ASN A 101 -6.99 -0.96 12.26
N ARG A 102 -6.78 -2.12 11.63
CA ARG A 102 -5.44 -2.62 11.29
C ARG A 102 -4.74 -1.70 10.30
N LEU A 103 -5.44 -1.23 9.26
CA LEU A 103 -4.87 -0.28 8.30
C LEU A 103 -4.51 1.05 8.96
N THR A 104 -5.36 1.57 9.85
CA THR A 104 -5.03 2.75 10.65
C THR A 104 -3.73 2.56 11.45
N LYS A 105 -3.59 1.43 12.17
CA LYS A 105 -2.37 1.12 12.92
C LYS A 105 -1.15 1.01 12.01
N ASN A 106 -1.27 0.34 10.88
CA ASN A 106 -0.19 0.20 9.89
C ASN A 106 0.28 1.56 9.35
N LEU A 107 -0.65 2.46 9.04
CA LEU A 107 -0.33 3.82 8.59
C LEU A 107 0.38 4.64 9.67
N ILE A 108 -0.05 4.50 10.94
CA ILE A 108 0.63 5.14 12.09
C ILE A 108 2.04 4.59 12.24
N ILE A 109 2.25 3.27 12.18
CA ILE A 109 3.58 2.66 12.26
C ILE A 109 4.50 3.24 11.19
N VAL A 110 4.03 3.32 9.94
CA VAL A 110 4.82 3.88 8.85
C VAL A 110 5.11 5.37 9.08
N LYS A 111 4.14 6.15 9.52
CA LYS A 111 4.31 7.57 9.87
C LYS A 111 5.41 7.77 10.90
N GLU A 112 5.44 6.94 11.95
CA GLU A 112 6.35 7.07 13.09
C GLU A 112 7.77 6.52 12.85
N LEU A 113 8.04 5.89 11.70
CA LEU A 113 9.41 5.43 11.38
C LEU A 113 10.39 6.61 11.40
N LYS A 114 11.43 6.49 12.25
CA LYS A 114 12.48 7.53 12.43
C LYS A 114 13.86 7.10 11.94
N THR A 115 14.00 5.84 11.50
CA THR A 115 15.25 5.31 10.95
C THR A 115 15.61 6.01 9.64
N HIS A 116 16.89 6.11 9.31
CA HIS A 116 17.32 6.68 8.02
C HIS A 116 17.03 5.72 6.87
N TYR A 117 17.19 4.40 7.10
CA TYR A 117 16.86 3.35 6.15
C TYR A 117 15.84 2.39 6.74
N THR A 118 14.98 1.88 5.87
CA THR A 118 14.00 0.82 6.16
C THR A 118 14.23 -0.33 5.19
N PHE A 119 14.27 -1.56 5.73
CA PHE A 119 14.33 -2.75 4.88
C PHE A 119 12.95 -3.03 4.30
N HIS A 120 12.91 -3.15 2.99
CA HIS A 120 11.70 -3.52 2.24
C HIS A 120 11.92 -4.88 1.58
N GLU A 121 11.01 -5.83 1.77
CA GLU A 121 11.16 -7.19 1.28
C GLU A 121 11.45 -7.29 -0.24
N LEU A 122 10.84 -6.39 -1.04
CA LEU A 122 11.02 -6.38 -2.49
C LEU A 122 12.20 -5.50 -2.97
N TYR A 123 12.52 -4.43 -2.24
CA TYR A 123 13.48 -3.43 -2.71
C TYR A 123 14.81 -3.44 -1.96
N GLY A 124 14.90 -4.22 -0.88
CA GLY A 124 16.05 -4.19 0.03
C GLY A 124 16.07 -2.94 0.90
N ASN A 125 17.25 -2.49 1.31
CA ASN A 125 17.39 -1.25 2.07
C ASN A 125 17.10 -0.03 1.19
N ILE A 126 16.09 0.73 1.56
CA ILE A 126 15.72 2.00 0.91
C ILE A 126 15.63 3.10 1.96
N GLU A 127 15.79 4.34 1.55
CA GLU A 127 15.57 5.48 2.44
C GLU A 127 14.13 5.45 3.00
N THR A 128 13.99 5.70 4.30
CA THR A 128 12.69 5.70 4.97
C THR A 128 11.75 6.74 4.38
N THR A 129 12.26 7.85 3.88
CA THR A 129 11.49 8.85 3.15
C THR A 129 10.88 8.28 1.87
N LEU A 130 11.65 7.49 1.11
CA LEU A 130 11.14 6.80 -0.08
C LEU A 130 10.13 5.72 0.29
N PHE A 131 10.39 4.97 1.38
CA PHE A 131 9.45 3.97 1.89
C PHE A 131 8.09 4.60 2.24
N LYS A 132 8.10 5.70 3.01
CA LYS A 132 6.89 6.46 3.34
C LYS A 132 6.17 6.95 2.08
N LYS A 133 6.93 7.43 1.09
CA LYS A 133 6.38 7.86 -0.20
C LYS A 133 5.66 6.74 -0.94
N LEU A 134 6.23 5.54 -0.95
CA LEU A 134 5.63 4.36 -1.57
C LEU A 134 4.32 3.96 -0.91
N VAL A 135 4.31 3.89 0.42
CA VAL A 135 3.09 3.54 1.18
C VAL A 135 2.01 4.60 0.97
N HIS A 136 2.38 5.88 1.08
CA HIS A 136 1.43 6.98 0.85
C HIS A 136 0.85 6.94 -0.56
N PHE A 137 1.69 6.81 -1.58
CA PHE A 137 1.27 6.69 -2.98
C PHE A 137 0.31 5.52 -3.20
N HIS A 138 0.67 4.32 -2.72
CA HIS A 138 -0.13 3.11 -2.89
C HIS A 138 -1.50 3.25 -2.22
N THR A 139 -1.53 3.73 -0.98
CA THR A 139 -2.78 3.94 -0.24
C THR A 139 -3.63 5.02 -0.89
N SER A 140 -3.04 6.14 -1.29
CA SER A 140 -3.75 7.24 -2.00
C SER A 140 -4.36 6.76 -3.31
N TYR A 141 -3.63 5.95 -4.09
CA TYR A 141 -4.15 5.37 -5.34
C TYR A 141 -5.43 4.55 -5.10
N HIS A 142 -5.43 3.70 -4.06
CA HIS A 142 -6.60 2.90 -3.73
C HIS A 142 -7.73 3.73 -3.10
N PHE A 143 -7.42 4.74 -2.32
CA PHE A 143 -8.44 5.65 -1.80
C PHE A 143 -9.11 6.46 -2.92
N ASN A 144 -8.34 6.92 -3.91
CA ASN A 144 -8.90 7.53 -5.12
C ASN A 144 -9.76 6.53 -5.91
N GLN A 145 -9.34 5.26 -5.97
CA GLN A 145 -10.13 4.19 -6.59
C GLN A 145 -11.53 4.05 -5.97
N PHE A 146 -11.63 4.25 -4.66
CA PHE A 146 -12.90 4.17 -3.92
C PHE A 146 -13.57 5.52 -3.69
N GLY A 147 -13.00 6.60 -4.20
CA GLY A 147 -13.62 7.92 -4.15
C GLY A 147 -13.63 8.59 -2.79
N ILE A 148 -12.73 8.18 -1.90
CA ILE A 148 -12.58 8.75 -0.56
C ILE A 148 -11.40 9.74 -0.44
N LEU A 149 -10.67 9.98 -1.54
CA LEU A 149 -9.69 11.05 -1.68
C LEU A 149 -10.32 12.28 -2.27
#